data_d7658d3431b71fa03997b8446286d047
#
_entry.id   d7658d3431b71fa03997b8446286d047
#
_cell.length_a   1.000
_cell.length_b   1.000
_cell.length_c   1.000
_cell.angle_alpha   90.00
_cell.angle_beta   90.00
_cell.angle_gamma   90.00
#
_symmetry.space_group_name_H-M   'P 1'
#
loop_
_entity.id
_entity.type
_entity.pdbx_description
1 polymer ?
#
loop_
_entity_poly.entity_id
_entity_poly.type
_entity_poly.pdbx_seq_one_letter_code
_entity_poly.pdbx_strand_id
1 'polypeptide(L)'
;SAPPIGGSGYDIMGGGSAIELKVVKPQNFEDSAQVADHLLAKRTVVLNLEDTNKEAARRILDFLTGVAYSIGGNIKKVANSAYVVTPSNVDVSEGQIKQKAAQRMEEDSAQ
;
A
#
# COMPACT_ATOMS: atom_id res chain seq x y z
N SER A 1 -12.96 13.82 -14.45
CA SER A 1 -13.88 12.76 -14.25
C SER A 1 -14.08 12.51 -12.80
N ALA A 2 -15.17 11.95 -12.51
CA ALA A 2 -15.49 11.68 -11.15
C ALA A 2 -14.48 10.70 -10.61
N PRO A 3 -13.98 10.96 -9.47
CA PRO A 3 -13.08 10.02 -8.87
C PRO A 3 -13.83 8.75 -8.57
N PRO A 4 -13.14 7.70 -8.52
CA PRO A 4 -13.74 6.45 -8.16
C PRO A 4 -14.22 6.53 -6.75
N ILE A 5 -15.45 6.68 -6.65
CA ILE A 5 -16.02 6.93 -5.38
C ILE A 5 -15.73 5.84 -4.39
N GLY A 6 -15.84 4.65 -4.84
CA GLY A 6 -15.59 3.57 -3.94
C GLY A 6 -14.14 3.39 -3.68
N GLY A 7 -13.33 4.20 -4.27
CA GLY A 7 -11.92 4.01 -4.13
C GLY A 7 -11.49 4.14 -2.71
N SER A 8 -10.62 3.27 -2.34
CA SER A 8 -10.00 3.37 -1.05
C SER A 8 -8.84 4.33 -1.11
N GLY A 9 -8.55 4.86 -2.28
CA GLY A 9 -7.50 5.82 -2.40
C GLY A 9 -8.01 7.22 -2.18
N TYR A 10 -7.16 8.09 -1.77
CA TYR A 10 -7.49 9.49 -1.70
C TYR A 10 -6.20 10.29 -1.62
N ASP A 11 -6.34 11.58 -1.88
CA ASP A 11 -5.19 12.45 -1.88
C ASP A 11 -4.74 12.70 -0.47
N ILE A 12 -3.46 12.54 -0.25
CA ILE A 12 -2.86 12.81 1.05
C ILE A 12 -2.42 14.25 1.13
N MET A 13 -1.97 14.77 0.03
CA MET A 13 -1.45 16.13 0.00
C MET A 13 -2.33 16.99 -0.86
N GLY A 14 -2.62 18.15 -0.37
CA GLY A 14 -3.34 19.10 -1.17
C GLY A 14 -2.37 19.86 -2.04
N GLY A 15 -2.75 20.13 -3.23
CA GLY A 15 -1.96 20.91 -4.13
C GLY A 15 -0.73 20.16 -4.57
N GLY A 16 -0.11 20.56 -5.56
CA GLY A 16 1.13 19.99 -6.03
C GLY A 16 1.03 18.51 -6.29
N SER A 17 1.83 17.75 -5.64
CA SER A 17 1.88 16.33 -5.88
C SER A 17 1.11 15.60 -4.80
N ALA A 18 0.05 14.97 -5.21
CA ALA A 18 -0.76 14.17 -4.32
C ALA A 18 -0.27 12.75 -4.32
N ILE A 19 -0.42 12.09 -3.20
CA ILE A 19 -0.07 10.70 -3.07
C ILE A 19 -1.36 9.91 -2.88
N GLU A 20 -1.61 9.00 -3.79
CA GLU A 20 -2.75 8.12 -3.67
C GLU A 20 -2.39 6.94 -2.81
N LEU A 21 -3.20 6.66 -1.82
CA LEU A 21 -2.94 5.60 -0.88
C LEU A 21 -4.07 4.58 -0.95
N LYS A 22 -3.71 3.33 -1.13
CA LYS A 22 -4.67 2.24 -1.15
C LYS A 22 -4.38 1.29 -0.01
N VAL A 23 -5.41 0.88 0.72
CA VAL A 23 -5.24 -0.13 1.75
C VAL A 23 -5.76 -1.45 1.20
N VAL A 24 -4.92 -2.47 1.25
CA VAL A 24 -5.26 -3.77 0.69
C VAL A 24 -5.07 -4.84 1.76
N LYS A 25 -6.03 -5.71 1.89
CA LYS A 25 -5.97 -6.86 2.80
C LYS A 25 -5.99 -8.14 1.98
N PRO A 26 -4.86 -8.56 1.46
CA PRO A 26 -4.86 -9.76 0.61
C PRO A 26 -5.12 -11.00 1.43
N GLN A 27 -5.88 -11.91 0.86
CA GLN A 27 -6.18 -13.17 1.54
C GLN A 27 -5.22 -14.26 1.10
N ASN A 28 -4.83 -14.24 -0.15
CA ASN A 28 -3.95 -15.27 -0.68
C ASN A 28 -3.03 -14.64 -1.69
N PHE A 29 -2.12 -15.46 -2.22
CA PHE A 29 -1.10 -14.95 -3.11
C PHE A 29 -1.67 -14.31 -4.38
N GLU A 30 -2.77 -14.86 -4.88
CA GLU A 30 -3.34 -14.34 -6.10
C GLU A 30 -3.75 -12.87 -5.96
N ASP A 31 -4.06 -12.45 -4.77
CA ASP A 31 -4.46 -11.06 -4.54
C ASP A 31 -3.30 -10.10 -4.74
N SER A 32 -2.08 -10.59 -4.73
CA SER A 32 -0.93 -9.72 -4.86
C SER A 32 -0.83 -9.09 -6.24
N ALA A 33 -1.47 -9.68 -7.24
CA ALA A 33 -1.46 -9.09 -8.58
C ALA A 33 -2.17 -7.74 -8.58
N GLN A 34 -3.25 -7.61 -7.81
CA GLN A 34 -3.93 -6.32 -7.70
C GLN A 34 -3.04 -5.27 -7.08
N VAL A 35 -2.26 -5.68 -6.09
CA VAL A 35 -1.34 -4.76 -5.46
C VAL A 35 -0.29 -4.30 -6.46
N ALA A 36 0.22 -5.23 -7.24
CA ALA A 36 1.20 -4.86 -8.27
C ALA A 36 0.59 -3.87 -9.26
N ASP A 37 -0.68 -4.07 -9.62
CA ASP A 37 -1.34 -3.15 -10.53
C ASP A 37 -1.42 -1.74 -9.94
N HIS A 38 -1.70 -1.65 -8.65
CA HIS A 38 -1.71 -0.33 -8.00
C HIS A 38 -0.34 0.32 -8.08
N LEU A 39 0.71 -0.45 -7.83
CA LEU A 39 2.06 0.09 -7.87
C LEU A 39 2.42 0.56 -9.27
N LEU A 40 2.03 -0.21 -10.28
CA LEU A 40 2.29 0.19 -11.66
C LEU A 40 1.52 1.44 -12.04
N ALA A 41 0.42 1.69 -11.36
CA ALA A 41 -0.36 2.90 -11.57
C ALA A 41 0.11 4.05 -10.68
N LYS A 42 1.27 3.89 -10.05
CA LYS A 42 1.89 4.93 -9.22
C LYS A 42 1.14 5.20 -7.94
N ARG A 43 0.48 4.21 -7.40
CA ARG A 43 -0.22 4.34 -6.13
C ARG A 43 0.60 3.70 -5.03
N THR A 44 0.56 4.32 -3.86
CA THR A 44 1.18 3.76 -2.68
C THR A 44 0.19 2.78 -2.04
N VAL A 45 0.67 1.64 -1.63
CA VAL A 45 -0.20 0.61 -1.09
C VAL A 45 0.17 0.33 0.36
N VAL A 46 -0.84 0.30 1.21
CA VAL A 46 -0.68 -0.16 2.58
C VAL A 46 -1.20 -1.58 2.62
N LEU A 47 -0.31 -2.51 2.90
CA LEU A 47 -0.67 -3.91 3.01
C LEU A 47 -1.00 -4.24 4.45
N ASN A 48 -2.20 -4.71 4.68
CA ASN A 48 -2.58 -5.19 5.98
C ASN A 48 -2.64 -6.72 5.91
N LEU A 49 -1.67 -7.36 6.53
CA LEU A 49 -1.56 -8.81 6.48
C LEU A 49 -2.05 -9.47 7.75
N GLU A 50 -2.82 -8.74 8.53
CA GLU A 50 -3.26 -9.21 9.84
C GLU A 50 -4.01 -10.53 9.73
N ASP A 51 -4.85 -10.65 8.72
CA ASP A 51 -5.67 -11.84 8.55
C ASP A 51 -5.15 -12.78 7.48
N THR A 52 -3.93 -12.58 7.04
CA THR A 52 -3.31 -13.40 6.01
C THR A 52 -2.47 -14.49 6.68
N ASN A 53 -2.61 -15.73 6.27
CA ASN A 53 -1.80 -16.76 6.91
C ASN A 53 -0.33 -16.52 6.59
N LYS A 54 0.51 -17.09 7.44
CA LYS A 54 1.92 -16.78 7.43
C LYS A 54 2.60 -17.10 6.12
N GLU A 55 2.28 -18.23 5.56
CA GLU A 55 2.93 -18.64 4.34
C GLU A 55 2.52 -17.76 3.17
N ALA A 56 1.23 -17.47 3.08
CA ALA A 56 0.76 -16.58 2.03
C ALA A 56 1.36 -15.19 2.19
N ALA A 57 1.46 -14.72 3.42
CA ALA A 57 2.04 -13.41 3.68
C ALA A 57 3.48 -13.34 3.19
N ARG A 58 4.25 -14.38 3.46
CA ARG A 58 5.64 -14.41 3.01
C ARG A 58 5.73 -14.35 1.50
N ARG A 59 4.90 -15.14 0.82
CA ARG A 59 4.93 -15.17 -0.64
C ARG A 59 4.52 -13.82 -1.23
N ILE A 60 3.52 -13.20 -0.64
CA ILE A 60 3.08 -11.89 -1.07
C ILE A 60 4.18 -10.87 -0.90
N LEU A 61 4.84 -10.88 0.25
CA LEU A 61 5.90 -9.93 0.52
C LEU A 61 7.08 -10.12 -0.41
N ASP A 62 7.45 -11.38 -0.68
CA ASP A 62 8.55 -11.64 -1.59
C ASP A 62 8.23 -11.13 -2.98
N PHE A 63 7.04 -11.41 -3.45
CA PHE A 63 6.62 -10.98 -4.77
C PHE A 63 6.61 -9.45 -4.87
N LEU A 64 6.01 -8.80 -3.89
CA LEU A 64 5.89 -7.34 -3.94
C LEU A 64 7.21 -6.64 -3.71
N THR A 65 8.12 -7.26 -2.96
CA THR A 65 9.46 -6.73 -2.84
C THR A 65 10.14 -6.69 -4.21
N GLY A 66 9.96 -7.75 -4.97
CA GLY A 66 10.52 -7.78 -6.33
C GLY A 66 9.86 -6.77 -7.24
N VAL A 67 8.55 -6.64 -7.14
CA VAL A 67 7.85 -5.65 -7.96
C VAL A 67 8.32 -4.24 -7.61
N ALA A 68 8.38 -3.93 -6.32
CA ALA A 68 8.81 -2.61 -5.90
C ALA A 68 10.23 -2.33 -6.37
N TYR A 69 11.11 -3.29 -6.20
CA TYR A 69 12.48 -3.11 -6.62
C TYR A 69 12.56 -2.82 -8.12
N SER A 70 11.80 -3.56 -8.90
CA SER A 70 11.88 -3.45 -10.36
C SER A 70 11.40 -2.10 -10.88
N ILE A 71 10.56 -1.42 -10.12
CA ILE A 71 10.06 -0.11 -10.55
C ILE A 71 10.71 1.03 -9.76
N GLY A 72 11.72 0.72 -8.99
CA GLY A 72 12.43 1.76 -8.24
C GLY A 72 11.70 2.21 -6.99
N GLY A 73 10.77 1.43 -6.52
CA GLY A 73 10.03 1.76 -5.31
C GLY A 73 10.63 1.14 -4.08
N ASN A 74 9.84 1.06 -3.04
CA ASN A 74 10.30 0.60 -1.74
C ASN A 74 9.20 -0.14 -1.01
N ILE A 75 9.61 -0.97 -0.06
CA ILE A 75 8.65 -1.63 0.81
C ILE A 75 9.19 -1.55 2.22
N LYS A 76 8.35 -1.12 3.16
CA LYS A 76 8.77 -0.92 4.54
C LYS A 76 7.70 -1.44 5.49
N LYS A 77 8.17 -2.08 6.54
CA LYS A 77 7.28 -2.54 7.60
C LYS A 77 6.98 -1.35 8.51
N VAL A 78 5.71 -1.08 8.74
CA VAL A 78 5.30 0.06 9.56
C VAL A 78 4.57 -0.36 10.83
N ALA A 79 4.18 -1.63 10.91
CA ALA A 79 3.57 -2.19 12.11
C ALA A 79 3.68 -3.70 12.01
N ASN A 80 3.24 -4.41 13.03
CA ASN A 80 3.44 -5.85 13.09
C ASN A 80 2.97 -6.60 11.84
N SER A 81 1.82 -6.23 11.32
CA SER A 81 1.28 -6.91 10.16
C SER A 81 1.01 -5.93 9.03
N ALA A 82 1.70 -4.81 9.04
CA ALA A 82 1.42 -3.77 8.06
C ALA A 82 2.69 -3.33 7.36
N TYR A 83 2.59 -3.19 6.07
CA TYR A 83 3.70 -2.78 5.23
C TYR A 83 3.23 -1.67 4.30
N VAL A 84 4.13 -0.78 3.97
CA VAL A 84 3.85 0.26 2.99
C VAL A 84 4.73 0.01 1.79
N VAL A 85 4.11 -0.09 0.63
CA VAL A 85 4.82 -0.30 -0.62
C VAL A 85 4.63 0.95 -1.45
N THR A 86 5.73 1.59 -1.81
CA THR A 86 5.67 2.83 -2.56
C THR A 86 6.19 2.61 -3.97
N PRO A 87 5.56 3.23 -4.96
CA PRO A 87 6.09 3.17 -6.31
C PRO A 87 7.29 4.12 -6.43
N SER A 88 7.88 4.16 -7.59
CA SER A 88 9.05 5.00 -7.79
C SER A 88 8.70 6.47 -7.59
N ASN A 89 9.66 7.24 -7.14
CA ASN A 89 9.56 8.70 -7.09
C ASN A 89 8.55 9.24 -6.09
N VAL A 90 8.32 8.49 -5.03
CA VAL A 90 7.50 9.03 -3.95
C VAL A 90 8.43 9.75 -2.99
N ASP A 91 8.27 11.05 -2.92
CA ASP A 91 9.15 11.89 -2.12
C ASP A 91 8.42 12.29 -0.86
N VAL A 92 8.25 11.36 0.04
CA VAL A 92 7.55 11.58 1.29
C VAL A 92 8.38 10.99 2.40
N SER A 93 8.43 11.68 3.52
CA SER A 93 9.22 11.20 4.63
C SER A 93 8.61 9.90 5.15
N GLU A 94 9.50 9.06 5.67
CA GLU A 94 9.07 7.79 6.21
C GLU A 94 8.08 7.97 7.35
N GLY A 95 8.26 9.00 8.15
CA GLY A 95 7.35 9.26 9.25
C GLY A 95 5.95 9.61 8.78
N GLN A 96 5.87 10.38 7.70
CA GLN A 96 4.58 10.75 7.16
C GLN A 96 3.83 9.53 6.62
N ILE A 97 4.56 8.68 5.91
CA ILE A 97 3.95 7.49 5.36
C ILE A 97 3.45 6.58 6.47
N LYS A 98 4.28 6.41 7.49
CA LYS A 98 3.93 5.55 8.60
C LYS A 98 2.68 6.05 9.31
N GLN A 99 2.61 7.35 9.53
CA GLN A 99 1.49 7.95 10.21
C GLN A 99 0.20 7.81 9.40
N LYS A 100 0.29 8.08 8.11
CA LYS A 100 -0.88 7.96 7.25
C LYS A 100 -1.34 6.53 7.12
N ALA A 101 -0.39 5.61 7.05
CA ALA A 101 -0.73 4.20 6.95
C ALA A 101 -1.48 3.74 8.19
N ALA A 102 -1.00 4.14 9.37
CA ALA A 102 -1.66 3.75 10.60
C ALA A 102 -3.05 4.34 10.69
N GLN A 103 -3.20 5.57 10.26
CA GLN A 103 -4.48 6.24 10.29
C GLN A 103 -5.48 5.55 9.36
N ARG A 104 -5.03 5.20 8.15
CA ARG A 104 -5.92 4.52 7.21
C ARG A 104 -6.33 3.15 7.71
N MET A 105 -5.40 2.43 8.28
CA MET A 105 -5.71 1.12 8.80
C MET A 105 -6.71 1.19 9.95
N GLU A 106 -6.56 2.21 10.77
CA GLU A 106 -7.48 2.42 11.88
C GLU A 106 -8.89 2.71 11.38
N GLU A 107 -8.99 3.59 10.37
CA GLU A 107 -10.28 3.90 9.78
C GLU A 107 -10.92 2.67 9.16
N ASP A 108 -10.11 1.88 8.48
CA ASP A 108 -10.59 0.68 7.84
C ASP A 108 -11.07 -0.33 8.86
N SER A 109 -10.39 -0.43 9.97
CA SER A 109 -10.76 -1.37 11.02
C SER A 109 -12.01 -0.95 11.78
N ALA A 110 -12.31 0.32 11.76
CA ALA A 110 -13.47 0.82 12.48
C ALA A 110 -14.78 0.45 11.78
N GLN A 111 -14.69 -0.06 10.59
CA GLN A 111 -15.89 -0.47 9.86
C GLN A 111 -16.44 -1.82 10.38
#